data_91e19f4779c2deba073fb1918ea34885
#
_entry.id   91e19f4779c2deba073fb1918ea34885
#
_cell.length_a   1.000
_cell.length_b   1.000
_cell.length_c   1.000
_cell.angle_alpha   90.00
_cell.angle_beta   90.00
_cell.angle_gamma   90.00
#
_symmetry.space_group_name_H-M   'P 1'
#
loop_
_entity.id
_entity.type
_entity.pdbx_description
1 polymer ?
#
loop_
_entity_poly.entity_id
_entity_poly.type
_entity_poly.pdbx_seq_one_letter_code
_entity_poly.pdbx_strand_id
1 'polypeptide(L)'
;MNKERESFSGRLGFIIVSISCAIGLGNVWLMPYRTGMYGGALYILLVTAFVFLFAIPVLLTEYSVGRGSGQSGATAFEVLPPGGAWKFNGYLGIIGNYLLLMFYVMVCGFTLAYLGKGVSGSLIGLSPEEVTDSWRALTGSAGASFGLMVAIVAAGMGVTYMGLRKGIERVGKIMMGIFLVLIVILLFRSITLPGAGAGLAFLFVPNLDSMREHGTFRIIHMSMGQALFSLSVGIGSMTVFGSYVDKQRRLFRDAFTVGVLDLGVVILCLLMIFPAAFAFGISPSVGEGLIFVTLPNIFNSMPGSYIWSLLFYVGLAFVAFSTAAAVMENLTTIGMDKFGWTRKKSALVNLVLLVVLCTPSAFTRNIWAGITPPTFPHLGSFFTFLTMEIALPVGALLYVVYCTSKKGWGWDNFFKEANTGEEGWIFPASLRFYMTYILPLAIIFILIFGQVQRWILAPMGIVI
;
A
#
# COMPACT_ATOMS: atom_id res chain seq x y z
N MET A 1 4.11 -21.95 -28.36
CA MET A 1 2.65 -21.78 -28.27
C MET A 1 2.40 -20.52 -27.42
N ASN A 2 2.00 -19.41 -28.04
CA ASN A 2 1.52 -18.25 -27.29
C ASN A 2 0.24 -18.66 -26.56
N LYS A 3 0.34 -19.00 -25.28
CA LYS A 3 -0.85 -19.06 -24.43
C LYS A 3 -1.40 -17.64 -24.35
N GLU A 4 -2.61 -17.43 -24.83
CA GLU A 4 -3.31 -16.15 -24.63
C GLU A 4 -3.25 -15.79 -23.14
N ARG A 5 -2.71 -14.59 -22.85
CA ARG A 5 -2.63 -14.10 -21.48
C ARG A 5 -4.04 -13.85 -20.96
N GLU A 6 -4.31 -14.23 -19.71
CA GLU A 6 -5.57 -13.89 -19.05
C GLU A 6 -5.80 -12.36 -19.14
N SER A 7 -7.05 -11.95 -19.33
CA SER A 7 -7.45 -10.54 -19.37
C SER A 7 -8.57 -10.27 -18.38
N PHE A 8 -8.67 -9.02 -17.90
CA PHE A 8 -9.79 -8.60 -17.06
C PHE A 8 -11.13 -8.70 -17.83
N SER A 9 -12.24 -8.77 -17.06
CA SER A 9 -13.60 -8.78 -17.64
C SER A 9 -13.99 -7.47 -18.34
N GLY A 10 -13.19 -6.42 -18.18
CA GLY A 10 -13.37 -5.10 -18.76
C GLY A 10 -12.66 -4.02 -17.94
N ARG A 11 -12.90 -2.73 -18.30
CA ARG A 11 -12.30 -1.57 -17.62
C ARG A 11 -12.56 -1.56 -16.10
N LEU A 12 -13.81 -1.83 -15.70
CA LEU A 12 -14.17 -1.83 -14.28
C LEU A 12 -13.41 -2.91 -13.51
N GLY A 13 -13.22 -4.10 -14.09
CA GLY A 13 -12.41 -5.17 -13.48
C GLY A 13 -10.97 -4.74 -13.27
N PHE A 14 -10.34 -4.13 -14.27
CA PHE A 14 -8.99 -3.59 -14.17
C PHE A 14 -8.86 -2.51 -13.08
N ILE A 15 -9.75 -1.50 -13.09
CA ILE A 15 -9.72 -0.41 -12.10
C ILE A 15 -9.91 -0.97 -10.68
N ILE A 16 -10.88 -1.87 -10.47
CA ILE A 16 -11.15 -2.43 -9.13
C ILE A 16 -9.95 -3.24 -8.63
N VAL A 17 -9.31 -4.06 -9.46
CA VAL A 17 -8.13 -4.82 -9.02
C VAL A 17 -6.95 -3.90 -8.75
N SER A 18 -6.71 -2.88 -9.58
CA SER A 18 -5.69 -1.87 -9.33
C SER A 18 -5.94 -1.12 -8.02
N ILE A 19 -7.20 -0.71 -7.75
CA ILE A 19 -7.59 -0.08 -6.50
C ILE A 19 -7.47 -1.06 -5.32
N SER A 20 -7.85 -2.33 -5.48
CA SER A 20 -7.69 -3.34 -4.43
C SER A 20 -6.23 -3.60 -4.05
N CYS A 21 -5.29 -3.35 -4.97
CA CYS A 21 -3.86 -3.38 -4.67
C CYS A 21 -3.38 -2.09 -4.00
N ALA A 22 -3.88 -0.95 -4.42
CA ALA A 22 -3.54 0.36 -3.90
C ALA A 22 -4.16 0.61 -2.51
N ILE A 23 -5.49 0.48 -2.40
CA ILE A 23 -6.22 0.70 -1.15
C ILE A 23 -6.02 -0.49 -0.22
N GLY A 24 -5.23 -0.29 0.81
CA GLY A 24 -4.89 -1.31 1.79
C GLY A 24 -4.72 -0.74 3.20
N LEU A 25 -3.95 -1.43 4.02
CA LEU A 25 -3.57 -0.95 5.35
C LEU A 25 -2.82 0.39 5.31
N GLY A 26 -2.19 0.72 4.19
CA GLY A 26 -1.58 2.02 3.97
C GLY A 26 -2.55 3.19 4.15
N ASN A 27 -3.77 3.02 3.66
CA ASN A 27 -4.81 4.04 3.68
C ASN A 27 -5.59 4.08 5.00
N VAL A 28 -5.87 2.90 5.58
CA VAL A 28 -6.70 2.79 6.79
C VAL A 28 -5.89 2.91 8.07
N TRP A 29 -4.60 2.60 8.03
CA TRP A 29 -3.73 2.57 9.20
C TRP A 29 -2.59 3.58 9.13
N LEU A 30 -1.68 3.42 8.13
CA LEU A 30 -0.44 4.19 8.10
C LEU A 30 -0.67 5.67 7.80
N MET A 31 -1.58 5.96 6.87
CA MET A 31 -1.94 7.35 6.52
C MET A 31 -2.59 8.09 7.70
N PRO A 32 -3.62 7.55 8.41
CA PRO A 32 -4.15 8.18 9.61
C PRO A 32 -3.09 8.38 10.69
N TYR A 33 -2.28 7.36 10.97
CA TYR A 33 -1.20 7.47 11.95
C TYR A 33 -0.25 8.63 11.62
N ARG A 34 0.27 8.68 10.39
CA ARG A 34 1.17 9.75 9.95
C ARG A 34 0.50 11.12 9.91
N THR A 35 -0.79 11.17 9.54
CA THR A 35 -1.57 12.41 9.58
C THR A 35 -1.67 12.94 11.01
N GLY A 36 -1.92 12.08 11.99
CA GLY A 36 -1.92 12.47 13.41
C GLY A 36 -0.56 12.95 13.92
N MET A 37 0.53 12.32 13.43
CA MET A 37 1.89 12.64 13.84
C MET A 37 2.42 13.93 13.20
N TYR A 38 2.09 14.20 11.93
CA TYR A 38 2.72 15.25 11.13
C TYR A 38 1.85 16.47 10.85
N GLY A 39 0.81 16.72 11.66
CA GLY A 39 0.08 18.00 11.64
C GLY A 39 -1.14 18.04 10.73
N GLY A 40 -1.87 16.94 10.61
CA GLY A 40 -3.21 16.93 10.03
C GLY A 40 -3.27 17.37 8.57
N ALA A 41 -3.99 18.47 8.34
CA ALA A 41 -4.27 19.02 7.01
C ALA A 41 -3.01 19.22 6.16
N LEU A 42 -1.91 19.68 6.76
CA LEU A 42 -0.67 19.94 6.03
C LEU A 42 -0.09 18.67 5.43
N TYR A 43 -0.04 17.60 6.23
CA TYR A 43 0.44 16.30 5.75
C TYR A 43 -0.46 15.75 4.63
N ILE A 44 -1.77 15.88 4.76
CA ILE A 44 -2.75 15.46 3.74
C ILE A 44 -2.52 16.22 2.43
N LEU A 45 -2.33 17.54 2.50
CA LEU A 45 -2.05 18.36 1.31
C LEU A 45 -0.76 17.94 0.61
N LEU A 46 0.32 17.69 1.36
CA LEU A 46 1.59 17.23 0.80
C LEU A 46 1.47 15.84 0.16
N VAL A 47 0.82 14.88 0.83
CA VAL A 47 0.58 13.55 0.25
C VAL A 47 -0.26 13.66 -1.02
N THR A 48 -1.33 14.47 -1.00
CA THR A 48 -2.18 14.70 -2.17
C THR A 48 -1.37 15.28 -3.33
N ALA A 49 -0.55 16.30 -3.07
CA ALA A 49 0.33 16.87 -4.08
C ALA A 49 1.29 15.83 -4.67
N PHE A 50 1.92 14.98 -3.82
CA PHE A 50 2.82 13.94 -4.28
C PHE A 50 2.13 12.78 -5.00
N VAL A 51 0.86 12.48 -4.69
CA VAL A 51 0.09 11.52 -5.49
C VAL A 51 -0.07 12.03 -6.92
N PHE A 52 -0.44 13.30 -7.12
CA PHE A 52 -0.58 13.87 -8.46
C PHE A 52 0.76 14.08 -9.17
N LEU A 53 1.76 14.58 -8.46
CA LEU A 53 3.05 14.91 -9.05
C LEU A 53 3.95 13.69 -9.26
N PHE A 54 3.92 12.70 -8.37
CA PHE A 54 4.86 11.58 -8.43
C PHE A 54 4.16 10.24 -8.67
N ALA A 55 3.20 9.87 -7.83
CA ALA A 55 2.69 8.51 -7.83
C ALA A 55 1.86 8.19 -9.09
N ILE A 56 1.00 9.09 -9.58
CA ILE A 56 0.25 8.89 -10.83
C ILE A 56 1.17 8.84 -12.05
N PRO A 57 2.16 9.72 -12.25
CA PRO A 57 3.17 9.58 -13.30
C PRO A 57 3.92 8.25 -13.27
N VAL A 58 4.37 7.81 -12.09
CA VAL A 58 5.04 6.50 -11.93
C VAL A 58 4.07 5.36 -12.27
N LEU A 59 2.83 5.41 -11.78
CA LEU A 59 1.79 4.43 -12.11
C LEU A 59 1.58 4.30 -13.62
N LEU A 60 1.56 5.43 -14.34
CA LEU A 60 1.45 5.43 -15.79
C LEU A 60 2.65 4.75 -16.46
N THR A 61 3.87 4.93 -15.95
CA THR A 61 5.05 4.23 -16.48
C THR A 61 4.96 2.73 -16.25
N GLU A 62 4.53 2.27 -15.06
CA GLU A 62 4.34 0.85 -14.77
C GLU A 62 3.26 0.21 -15.67
N TYR A 63 2.10 0.85 -15.81
CA TYR A 63 1.06 0.37 -16.72
C TYR A 63 1.54 0.28 -18.16
N SER A 64 2.28 1.29 -18.62
CA SER A 64 2.81 1.32 -20.00
C SER A 64 3.83 0.21 -20.24
N VAL A 65 4.75 -0.01 -19.29
CA VAL A 65 5.73 -1.10 -19.37
C VAL A 65 5.03 -2.46 -19.36
N GLY A 66 4.03 -2.64 -18.50
CA GLY A 66 3.24 -3.86 -18.41
C GLY A 66 2.48 -4.16 -19.69
N ARG A 67 1.71 -3.19 -20.20
CA ARG A 67 0.92 -3.37 -21.43
C ARG A 67 1.78 -3.49 -22.68
N GLY A 68 2.85 -2.70 -22.75
CA GLY A 68 3.77 -2.72 -23.89
C GLY A 68 4.53 -4.04 -24.01
N SER A 69 4.89 -4.67 -22.88
CA SER A 69 5.57 -5.96 -22.86
C SER A 69 4.63 -7.17 -22.90
N GLY A 70 3.40 -7.03 -22.40
CA GLY A 70 2.52 -8.14 -22.10
C GLY A 70 3.07 -9.08 -21.02
N GLN A 71 3.96 -8.60 -20.13
CA GLN A 71 4.69 -9.38 -19.13
C GLN A 71 4.61 -8.73 -17.75
N SER A 72 4.94 -9.52 -16.71
CA SER A 72 5.16 -8.98 -15.36
C SER A 72 6.38 -8.08 -15.30
N GLY A 73 6.48 -7.25 -14.26
CA GLY A 73 7.64 -6.40 -14.04
C GLY A 73 8.99 -7.15 -13.98
N ALA A 74 8.97 -8.44 -13.66
CA ALA A 74 10.18 -9.27 -13.61
C ALA A 74 10.81 -9.55 -14.99
N THR A 75 10.01 -9.62 -16.04
CA THR A 75 10.43 -9.98 -17.39
C THR A 75 10.18 -8.89 -18.43
N ALA A 76 9.38 -7.90 -18.10
CA ALA A 76 9.05 -6.79 -19.01
C ALA A 76 10.31 -6.09 -19.58
N PHE A 77 11.32 -5.88 -18.74
CA PHE A 77 12.60 -5.25 -19.13
C PHE A 77 13.53 -6.15 -19.98
N GLU A 78 13.21 -7.44 -20.12
CA GLU A 78 13.91 -8.38 -21.01
C GLU A 78 13.26 -8.39 -22.40
N VAL A 79 11.94 -8.18 -22.45
CA VAL A 79 11.14 -8.21 -23.69
C VAL A 79 11.16 -6.85 -24.41
N LEU A 80 11.06 -5.74 -23.66
CA LEU A 80 11.11 -4.41 -24.23
C LEU A 80 12.54 -3.98 -24.49
N PRO A 81 12.83 -3.29 -25.65
CA PRO A 81 14.16 -2.76 -25.91
C PRO A 81 14.54 -1.67 -24.87
N PRO A 82 15.82 -1.45 -24.65
CA PRO A 82 16.97 -2.09 -25.28
C PRO A 82 17.42 -3.39 -24.59
N GLY A 83 16.75 -3.87 -23.54
CA GLY A 83 17.20 -5.03 -22.76
C GLY A 83 18.47 -4.73 -21.95
N GLY A 84 19.45 -5.63 -22.01
CA GLY A 84 20.75 -5.41 -21.37
C GLY A 84 20.70 -5.34 -19.84
N ALA A 85 21.32 -4.30 -19.25
CA ALA A 85 21.36 -4.10 -17.80
C ALA A 85 19.99 -3.83 -17.18
N TRP A 86 19.00 -3.36 -17.94
CA TRP A 86 17.66 -3.09 -17.46
C TRP A 86 16.94 -4.32 -16.93
N LYS A 87 17.31 -5.53 -17.37
CA LYS A 87 16.77 -6.79 -16.82
C LYS A 87 16.91 -6.91 -15.29
N PHE A 88 17.90 -6.24 -14.69
CA PHE A 88 18.08 -6.25 -13.24
C PHE A 88 16.96 -5.53 -12.50
N ASN A 89 16.23 -4.62 -13.15
CA ASN A 89 15.02 -4.02 -12.59
C ASN A 89 13.94 -5.04 -12.24
N GLY A 90 13.86 -6.12 -13.02
CA GLY A 90 12.94 -7.22 -12.73
C GLY A 90 13.22 -7.88 -11.38
N TYR A 91 14.49 -8.05 -11.02
CA TYR A 91 14.84 -8.63 -9.70
C TYR A 91 14.49 -7.70 -8.55
N LEU A 92 14.64 -6.38 -8.72
CA LEU A 92 14.20 -5.42 -7.70
C LEU A 92 12.68 -5.52 -7.46
N GLY A 93 11.90 -5.66 -8.53
CA GLY A 93 10.45 -5.88 -8.42
C GLY A 93 10.12 -7.18 -7.67
N ILE A 94 10.83 -8.28 -7.95
CA ILE A 94 10.64 -9.55 -7.22
C ILE A 94 10.93 -9.35 -5.73
N ILE A 95 12.11 -8.81 -5.39
CA ILE A 95 12.52 -8.57 -4.00
C ILE A 95 11.55 -7.63 -3.30
N GLY A 96 11.13 -6.54 -3.95
CA GLY A 96 10.19 -5.56 -3.41
C GLY A 96 8.83 -6.17 -3.05
N ASN A 97 8.28 -7.05 -3.91
CA ASN A 97 7.02 -7.73 -3.61
C ASN A 97 7.14 -8.69 -2.41
N TYR A 98 8.24 -9.43 -2.28
CA TYR A 98 8.48 -10.27 -1.10
C TYR A 98 8.67 -9.42 0.17
N LEU A 99 9.49 -8.37 0.12
CA LEU A 99 9.71 -7.45 1.25
C LEU A 99 8.39 -6.82 1.72
N LEU A 100 7.53 -6.41 0.78
CA LEU A 100 6.21 -5.89 1.10
C LEU A 100 5.39 -6.93 1.86
N LEU A 101 5.29 -8.15 1.36
CA LEU A 101 4.51 -9.21 1.99
C LEU A 101 5.09 -9.65 3.33
N MET A 102 6.41 -9.58 3.54
CA MET A 102 7.04 -9.98 4.80
C MET A 102 6.50 -9.22 6.01
N PHE A 103 6.18 -7.93 5.89
CA PHE A 103 5.54 -7.19 6.99
C PHE A 103 4.02 -7.13 6.86
N TYR A 104 3.51 -7.01 5.63
CA TYR A 104 2.09 -6.78 5.37
C TYR A 104 1.21 -7.97 5.80
N VAL A 105 1.64 -9.19 5.49
CA VAL A 105 0.91 -10.43 5.83
C VAL A 105 0.72 -10.55 7.35
N MET A 106 1.71 -10.10 8.15
CA MET A 106 1.59 -10.17 9.60
C MET A 106 0.54 -9.20 10.14
N VAL A 107 0.53 -7.97 9.64
CA VAL A 107 -0.50 -6.99 10.01
C VAL A 107 -1.88 -7.46 9.55
N CYS A 108 -1.99 -8.05 8.35
CA CYS A 108 -3.21 -8.66 7.84
C CYS A 108 -3.68 -9.83 8.76
N GLY A 109 -2.75 -10.65 9.27
CA GLY A 109 -3.03 -11.70 10.25
C GLY A 109 -3.62 -11.14 11.55
N PHE A 110 -3.07 -10.05 12.05
CA PHE A 110 -3.62 -9.38 13.25
C PHE A 110 -5.01 -8.80 12.97
N THR A 111 -5.30 -8.29 11.76
CA THR A 111 -6.65 -7.83 11.43
C THR A 111 -7.65 -9.00 11.43
N LEU A 112 -7.23 -10.18 10.98
CA LEU A 112 -8.07 -11.39 11.04
C LEU A 112 -8.36 -11.80 12.49
N ALA A 113 -7.37 -11.74 13.39
CA ALA A 113 -7.58 -12.01 14.80
C ALA A 113 -8.56 -11.01 15.44
N TYR A 114 -8.44 -9.72 15.10
CA TYR A 114 -9.33 -8.69 15.59
C TYR A 114 -10.74 -8.78 14.97
N LEU A 115 -10.88 -9.28 13.76
CA LEU A 115 -12.18 -9.68 13.23
C LEU A 115 -12.83 -10.76 14.10
N GLY A 116 -12.07 -11.80 14.49
CA GLY A 116 -12.56 -12.83 15.43
C GLY A 116 -12.97 -12.25 16.78
N LYS A 117 -12.20 -11.32 17.34
CA LYS A 117 -12.51 -10.60 18.57
C LYS A 117 -13.75 -9.68 18.40
N GLY A 118 -13.92 -9.05 17.24
CA GLY A 118 -15.11 -8.25 16.91
C GLY A 118 -16.37 -9.11 16.84
N VAL A 119 -16.29 -10.26 16.19
CA VAL A 119 -17.43 -11.22 16.09
C VAL A 119 -17.81 -11.78 17.47
N SER A 120 -16.83 -12.14 18.29
CA SER A 120 -17.06 -12.67 19.64
C SER A 120 -17.47 -11.61 20.67
N GLY A 121 -17.30 -10.32 20.35
CA GLY A 121 -17.53 -9.22 21.27
C GLY A 121 -16.51 -9.14 22.41
N SER A 122 -15.38 -9.87 22.33
CA SER A 122 -14.39 -9.96 23.41
C SER A 122 -13.60 -8.67 23.68
N LEU A 123 -13.75 -7.66 22.84
CA LEU A 123 -13.17 -6.32 23.05
C LEU A 123 -14.12 -5.36 23.75
N ILE A 124 -15.39 -5.73 23.91
CA ILE A 124 -16.43 -4.82 24.39
C ILE A 124 -16.38 -4.69 25.91
N GLY A 125 -16.42 -3.45 26.38
CA GLY A 125 -16.40 -3.13 27.80
C GLY A 125 -15.02 -3.29 28.48
N LEU A 126 -13.97 -3.60 27.69
CA LEU A 126 -12.62 -3.63 28.23
C LEU A 126 -12.14 -2.20 28.55
N SER A 127 -11.40 -2.08 29.65
CA SER A 127 -10.63 -0.87 29.98
C SER A 127 -9.48 -0.64 28.98
N PRO A 128 -8.91 0.57 28.87
CA PRO A 128 -7.78 0.85 28.00
C PRO A 128 -6.55 -0.03 28.27
N GLU A 129 -6.35 -0.43 29.51
CA GLU A 129 -5.26 -1.34 29.93
C GLU A 129 -5.52 -2.76 29.41
N GLU A 130 -6.73 -3.28 29.59
CA GLU A 130 -7.12 -4.62 29.12
C GLU A 130 -7.08 -4.72 27.58
N VAL A 131 -7.47 -3.66 26.87
CA VAL A 131 -7.31 -3.59 25.40
C VAL A 131 -5.84 -3.69 25.02
N THR A 132 -4.97 -2.96 25.72
CA THR A 132 -3.53 -3.00 25.48
C THR A 132 -2.94 -4.37 25.79
N ASP A 133 -3.36 -5.01 26.89
CA ASP A 133 -2.90 -6.35 27.26
C ASP A 133 -3.41 -7.42 26.30
N SER A 134 -4.63 -7.27 25.79
CA SER A 134 -5.18 -8.13 24.72
C SER A 134 -4.36 -8.06 23.42
N TRP A 135 -3.82 -6.87 23.09
CA TRP A 135 -2.88 -6.69 21.98
C TRP A 135 -1.51 -7.32 22.26
N ARG A 136 -0.95 -7.08 23.45
CA ARG A 136 0.34 -7.66 23.88
C ARG A 136 0.28 -9.18 23.92
N ALA A 137 -0.79 -9.75 24.46
CA ALA A 137 -0.99 -11.21 24.52
C ALA A 137 -1.03 -11.83 23.12
N LEU A 138 -1.73 -11.21 22.15
CA LEU A 138 -1.79 -11.67 20.77
C LEU A 138 -0.41 -11.64 20.10
N THR A 139 0.28 -10.50 20.16
CA THR A 139 1.58 -10.31 19.48
C THR A 139 2.72 -11.06 20.17
N GLY A 140 2.62 -11.30 21.49
CA GLY A 140 3.57 -12.09 22.27
C GLY A 140 3.44 -13.60 22.07
N SER A 141 2.31 -14.07 21.52
CA SER A 141 2.11 -15.49 21.23
C SER A 141 2.72 -15.87 19.88
N ALA A 142 3.82 -16.62 19.91
CA ALA A 142 4.50 -17.10 18.70
C ALA A 142 3.59 -18.02 17.86
N GLY A 143 2.87 -18.93 18.52
CA GLY A 143 1.95 -19.85 17.83
C GLY A 143 0.79 -19.14 17.16
N ALA A 144 0.17 -18.16 17.82
CA ALA A 144 -0.91 -17.37 17.24
C ALA A 144 -0.40 -16.52 16.05
N SER A 145 0.73 -15.82 16.22
CA SER A 145 1.34 -15.00 15.17
C SER A 145 1.70 -15.84 13.95
N PHE A 146 2.34 -16.98 14.12
CA PHE A 146 2.69 -17.89 13.03
C PHE A 146 1.45 -18.48 12.36
N GLY A 147 0.47 -18.97 13.14
CA GLY A 147 -0.77 -19.54 12.62
C GLY A 147 -1.58 -18.54 11.79
N LEU A 148 -1.71 -17.30 12.25
CA LEU A 148 -2.37 -16.22 11.52
C LEU A 148 -1.64 -15.87 10.22
N MET A 149 -0.32 -15.78 10.25
CA MET A 149 0.51 -15.56 9.07
C MET A 149 0.28 -16.65 8.02
N VAL A 150 0.35 -17.94 8.43
CA VAL A 150 0.12 -19.07 7.53
C VAL A 150 -1.29 -19.06 6.96
N ALA A 151 -2.31 -18.75 7.78
CA ALA A 151 -3.69 -18.66 7.34
C ALA A 151 -3.88 -17.60 6.24
N ILE A 152 -3.30 -16.40 6.40
CA ILE A 152 -3.37 -15.33 5.39
C ILE A 152 -2.63 -15.73 4.09
N VAL A 153 -1.42 -16.28 4.22
CA VAL A 153 -0.66 -16.76 3.06
C VAL A 153 -1.41 -17.86 2.32
N ALA A 154 -1.94 -18.85 3.03
CA ALA A 154 -2.69 -19.95 2.41
C ALA A 154 -3.98 -19.47 1.73
N ALA A 155 -4.75 -18.58 2.39
CA ALA A 155 -5.96 -18.02 1.82
C ALA A 155 -5.66 -17.16 0.58
N GLY A 156 -4.66 -16.28 0.62
CA GLY A 156 -4.28 -15.42 -0.50
C GLY A 156 -3.74 -16.23 -1.68
N MET A 157 -2.86 -17.21 -1.44
CA MET A 157 -2.38 -18.12 -2.49
C MET A 157 -3.51 -19.00 -3.05
N GLY A 158 -4.50 -19.38 -2.22
CA GLY A 158 -5.72 -20.05 -2.67
C GLY A 158 -6.52 -19.19 -3.65
N VAL A 159 -6.63 -17.89 -3.40
CA VAL A 159 -7.30 -16.96 -4.33
C VAL A 159 -6.55 -16.84 -5.66
N THR A 160 -5.21 -16.71 -5.63
CA THR A 160 -4.40 -16.64 -6.87
C THR A 160 -4.44 -17.95 -7.66
N TYR A 161 -4.52 -19.08 -6.97
CA TYR A 161 -4.66 -20.41 -7.60
C TYR A 161 -5.95 -20.54 -8.44
N MET A 162 -7.05 -19.85 -8.03
CA MET A 162 -8.32 -19.86 -8.78
C MET A 162 -8.27 -19.06 -10.09
N GLY A 163 -7.23 -18.27 -10.33
CA GLY A 163 -7.02 -17.47 -11.53
C GLY A 163 -7.45 -16.01 -11.41
N LEU A 164 -7.15 -15.21 -12.44
CA LEU A 164 -7.37 -13.75 -12.41
C LEU A 164 -8.85 -13.40 -12.26
N ARG A 165 -9.73 -13.88 -13.15
CA ARG A 165 -11.15 -13.49 -13.15
C ARG A 165 -11.95 -14.09 -12.00
N LYS A 166 -11.78 -15.40 -11.75
CA LYS A 166 -12.54 -16.12 -10.72
C LYS A 166 -12.01 -15.88 -9.30
N GLY A 167 -10.70 -15.68 -9.16
CA GLY A 167 -10.02 -15.39 -7.89
C GLY A 167 -9.92 -13.89 -7.64
N ILE A 168 -8.87 -13.28 -8.13
CA ILE A 168 -8.47 -11.90 -7.76
C ILE A 168 -9.54 -10.86 -8.10
N GLU A 169 -10.08 -10.87 -9.32
CA GLU A 169 -11.06 -9.87 -9.73
C GLU A 169 -12.39 -10.00 -8.96
N ARG A 170 -12.89 -11.23 -8.80
CA ARG A 170 -14.15 -11.49 -8.09
C ARG A 170 -14.03 -11.19 -6.60
N VAL A 171 -12.97 -11.65 -5.96
CA VAL A 171 -12.71 -11.43 -4.53
C VAL A 171 -12.48 -9.94 -4.26
N GLY A 172 -11.65 -9.28 -5.08
CA GLY A 172 -11.41 -7.83 -4.98
C GLY A 172 -12.69 -7.02 -5.13
N LYS A 173 -13.56 -7.32 -6.11
CA LYS A 173 -14.85 -6.63 -6.29
C LYS A 173 -15.75 -6.72 -5.06
N ILE A 174 -15.89 -7.93 -4.51
CA ILE A 174 -16.78 -8.16 -3.35
C ILE A 174 -16.21 -7.46 -2.10
N MET A 175 -14.93 -7.69 -1.80
CA MET A 175 -14.30 -7.15 -0.59
C MET A 175 -14.21 -5.64 -0.61
N MET A 176 -13.79 -5.04 -1.74
CA MET A 176 -13.71 -3.60 -1.89
C MET A 176 -15.09 -2.95 -1.85
N GLY A 177 -16.10 -3.55 -2.49
CA GLY A 177 -17.47 -3.05 -2.44
C GLY A 177 -18.03 -3.02 -1.02
N ILE A 178 -17.87 -4.10 -0.27
CA ILE A 178 -18.30 -4.15 1.15
C ILE A 178 -17.51 -3.13 1.98
N PHE A 179 -16.18 -3.06 1.82
CA PHE A 179 -15.34 -2.09 2.54
C PHE A 179 -15.80 -0.65 2.32
N LEU A 180 -16.09 -0.25 1.07
CA LEU A 180 -16.57 1.10 0.76
C LEU A 180 -17.91 1.43 1.41
N VAL A 181 -18.82 0.47 1.46
CA VAL A 181 -20.11 0.66 2.17
C VAL A 181 -19.88 0.82 3.67
N LEU A 182 -19.05 -0.04 4.26
CA LEU A 182 -18.77 -0.01 5.71
C LEU A 182 -18.08 1.27 6.14
N ILE A 183 -17.09 1.75 5.35
CA ILE A 183 -16.39 2.99 5.70
C ILE A 183 -17.30 4.22 5.64
N VAL A 184 -18.24 4.25 4.68
CA VAL A 184 -19.23 5.33 4.58
C VAL A 184 -20.16 5.33 5.80
N ILE A 185 -20.65 4.16 6.24
CA ILE A 185 -21.48 4.04 7.45
C ILE A 185 -20.71 4.54 8.68
N LEU A 186 -19.47 4.09 8.87
CA LEU A 186 -18.62 4.48 9.99
C LEU A 186 -18.27 5.97 9.95
N LEU A 187 -18.04 6.54 8.77
CA LEU A 187 -17.80 7.97 8.56
C LEU A 187 -19.00 8.80 9.03
N PHE A 188 -20.22 8.47 8.57
CA PHE A 188 -21.43 9.18 9.01
C PHE A 188 -21.58 9.12 10.53
N ARG A 189 -21.31 7.99 11.15
CA ARG A 189 -21.31 7.87 12.61
C ARG A 189 -20.29 8.77 13.27
N SER A 190 -19.05 8.82 12.72
CA SER A 190 -17.96 9.61 13.27
C SER A 190 -18.25 11.12 13.24
N ILE A 191 -18.69 11.64 12.10
CA ILE A 191 -18.95 13.09 11.95
C ILE A 191 -20.17 13.59 12.72
N THR A 192 -21.10 12.69 13.10
CA THR A 192 -22.29 13.03 13.89
C THR A 192 -22.05 12.97 15.40
N LEU A 193 -20.85 12.63 15.86
CA LEU A 193 -20.52 12.61 17.28
C LEU A 193 -20.42 14.04 17.85
N PRO A 194 -20.91 14.26 19.08
CA PRO A 194 -20.64 15.51 19.79
C PRO A 194 -19.14 15.72 19.96
N GLY A 195 -18.62 16.88 19.56
CA GLY A 195 -17.16 17.16 19.61
C GLY A 195 -16.38 16.79 18.33
N ALA A 196 -17.01 16.20 17.32
CA ALA A 196 -16.39 15.84 16.05
C ALA A 196 -15.76 17.05 15.30
N GLY A 197 -16.24 18.27 15.56
CA GLY A 197 -15.75 19.49 14.90
C GLY A 197 -14.26 19.76 15.08
N ALA A 198 -13.68 19.41 16.23
CA ALA A 198 -12.25 19.56 16.48
C ALA A 198 -11.42 18.63 15.55
N GLY A 199 -11.87 17.39 15.34
CA GLY A 199 -11.25 16.45 14.41
C GLY A 199 -11.38 16.91 12.96
N LEU A 200 -12.51 17.49 12.57
CA LEU A 200 -12.69 18.08 11.23
C LEU A 200 -11.76 19.30 11.06
N ALA A 201 -11.65 20.18 12.04
CA ALA A 201 -10.72 21.30 12.00
C ALA A 201 -9.26 20.82 11.82
N PHE A 202 -8.84 19.78 12.55
CA PHE A 202 -7.52 19.18 12.42
C PHE A 202 -7.23 18.66 11.00
N LEU A 203 -8.24 18.11 10.33
CA LEU A 203 -8.10 17.56 8.97
C LEU A 203 -8.09 18.62 7.87
N PHE A 204 -8.73 19.80 8.10
CA PHE A 204 -8.92 20.78 7.04
C PHE A 204 -8.25 22.13 7.27
N VAL A 205 -7.80 22.40 8.50
CA VAL A 205 -7.09 23.66 8.83
C VAL A 205 -5.60 23.36 8.94
N PRO A 206 -4.77 23.81 7.97
CA PRO A 206 -3.33 23.55 7.99
C PRO A 206 -2.66 24.22 9.19
N ASN A 207 -1.87 23.47 9.93
CA ASN A 207 -1.00 23.97 11.00
C ASN A 207 0.46 23.86 10.55
N LEU A 208 1.12 25.02 10.37
CA LEU A 208 2.52 25.08 9.96
C LEU A 208 3.51 24.86 11.12
N ASP A 209 3.06 24.93 12.37
CA ASP A 209 3.93 24.69 13.53
C ASP A 209 4.45 23.26 13.57
N SER A 210 3.68 22.30 13.04
CA SER A 210 4.13 20.91 12.90
C SER A 210 5.40 20.76 12.03
N MET A 211 5.61 21.65 11.06
CA MET A 211 6.86 21.66 10.27
C MET A 211 8.07 22.03 11.12
N ARG A 212 7.88 22.95 12.09
CA ARG A 212 8.95 23.36 13.02
C ARG A 212 9.23 22.26 14.05
N GLU A 213 8.18 21.60 14.53
CA GLU A 213 8.28 20.57 15.56
C GLU A 213 8.92 19.27 15.03
N HIS A 214 8.52 18.82 13.84
CA HIS A 214 8.93 17.53 13.30
C HIS A 214 9.98 17.61 12.17
N GLY A 215 10.36 18.82 11.75
CA GLY A 215 11.27 19.08 10.63
C GLY A 215 10.56 19.07 9.27
N THR A 216 10.75 20.16 8.53
CA THR A 216 10.09 20.37 7.22
C THR A 216 10.43 19.27 6.23
N PHE A 217 11.72 18.98 6.09
CA PHE A 217 12.18 17.97 5.12
C PHE A 217 11.76 16.56 5.50
N ARG A 218 11.67 16.25 6.80
CA ARG A 218 11.17 14.96 7.27
C ARG A 218 9.71 14.75 6.86
N ILE A 219 8.86 15.76 7.03
CA ILE A 219 7.46 15.71 6.63
C ILE A 219 7.34 15.51 5.11
N ILE A 220 8.12 16.25 4.31
CA ILE A 220 8.17 16.15 2.86
C ILE A 220 8.58 14.72 2.43
N HIS A 221 9.65 14.18 3.01
CA HIS A 221 10.12 12.83 2.71
C HIS A 221 9.06 11.77 3.04
N MET A 222 8.47 11.84 4.24
CA MET A 222 7.43 10.91 4.67
C MET A 222 6.16 11.01 3.81
N SER A 223 5.80 12.21 3.35
CA SER A 223 4.64 12.44 2.47
C SER A 223 4.86 11.83 1.09
N MET A 224 6.06 11.93 0.51
CA MET A 224 6.37 11.30 -0.78
C MET A 224 6.37 9.77 -0.66
N GLY A 225 7.05 9.22 0.35
CA GLY A 225 7.03 7.78 0.59
C GLY A 225 5.61 7.24 0.77
N GLN A 226 4.74 8.00 1.47
CA GLN A 226 3.33 7.66 1.62
C GLN A 226 2.59 7.67 0.29
N ALA A 227 2.82 8.65 -0.57
CA ALA A 227 2.16 8.74 -1.88
C ALA A 227 2.53 7.56 -2.81
N LEU A 228 3.80 7.17 -2.86
CA LEU A 228 4.26 6.01 -3.63
C LEU A 228 3.69 4.70 -3.06
N PHE A 229 3.67 4.58 -1.74
CA PHE A 229 3.13 3.39 -1.06
C PHE A 229 1.62 3.25 -1.25
N SER A 230 0.86 4.36 -1.18
CA SER A 230 -0.59 4.37 -1.35
C SER A 230 -1.00 3.75 -2.68
N LEU A 231 -0.32 4.09 -3.78
CA LEU A 231 -0.59 3.53 -5.10
C LEU A 231 0.18 2.22 -5.39
N SER A 232 0.93 1.68 -4.42
CA SER A 232 1.73 0.45 -4.58
C SER A 232 2.65 0.46 -5.80
N VAL A 233 3.23 1.63 -6.14
CA VAL A 233 4.11 1.82 -7.29
C VAL A 233 5.59 1.71 -6.93
N GLY A 234 6.42 1.29 -7.88
CA GLY A 234 7.86 1.15 -7.73
C GLY A 234 8.36 -0.30 -7.70
N ILE A 235 7.50 -1.26 -7.35
CA ILE A 235 7.88 -2.68 -7.29
C ILE A 235 7.29 -3.53 -8.42
N GLY A 236 6.72 -2.88 -9.45
CA GLY A 236 6.18 -3.57 -10.61
C GLY A 236 4.85 -4.29 -10.37
N SER A 237 4.18 -4.03 -9.25
CA SER A 237 2.85 -4.56 -8.97
C SER A 237 1.85 -4.09 -10.02
N MET A 238 1.87 -2.82 -10.33
CA MET A 238 0.99 -2.22 -11.32
C MET A 238 1.38 -2.60 -12.76
N THR A 239 2.64 -2.97 -12.99
CA THR A 239 3.09 -3.53 -14.27
C THR A 239 2.38 -4.84 -14.59
N VAL A 240 2.20 -5.72 -13.59
CA VAL A 240 1.44 -6.96 -13.76
C VAL A 240 0.02 -6.66 -14.21
N PHE A 241 -0.67 -5.73 -13.55
CA PHE A 241 -2.04 -5.37 -13.92
C PHE A 241 -2.09 -4.69 -15.29
N GLY A 242 -1.13 -3.82 -15.59
CA GLY A 242 -0.98 -3.22 -16.92
C GLY A 242 -0.87 -4.27 -18.03
N SER A 243 -0.18 -5.38 -17.77
CA SER A 243 0.01 -6.46 -18.74
C SER A 243 -1.27 -7.24 -19.12
N TYR A 244 -2.34 -7.07 -18.35
CA TYR A 244 -3.65 -7.65 -18.61
C TYR A 244 -4.62 -6.68 -19.31
N VAL A 245 -4.19 -5.42 -19.59
CA VAL A 245 -5.01 -4.39 -20.23
C VAL A 245 -4.91 -4.50 -21.75
N ASP A 246 -6.06 -4.45 -22.42
CA ASP A 246 -6.12 -4.38 -23.88
C ASP A 246 -5.62 -3.01 -24.43
N LYS A 247 -5.37 -2.95 -25.75
CA LYS A 247 -4.86 -1.74 -26.43
C LYS A 247 -5.93 -0.78 -26.92
N GLN A 248 -7.20 -1.00 -26.59
CA GLN A 248 -8.30 -0.15 -27.05
C GLN A 248 -8.39 1.17 -26.28
N ARG A 249 -7.75 1.27 -25.10
CA ARG A 249 -7.88 2.39 -24.17
C ARG A 249 -6.54 3.04 -23.85
N ARG A 250 -6.57 4.37 -23.69
CA ARG A 250 -5.44 5.16 -23.21
C ARG A 250 -5.25 4.98 -21.71
N LEU A 251 -4.03 4.77 -21.29
CA LEU A 251 -3.70 4.43 -19.89
C LEU A 251 -3.78 5.63 -18.94
N PHE A 252 -3.61 6.86 -19.43
CA PHE A 252 -3.54 8.04 -18.57
C PHE A 252 -4.82 8.27 -17.78
N ARG A 253 -6.00 8.14 -18.43
CA ARG A 253 -7.28 8.25 -17.73
C ARG A 253 -7.42 7.21 -16.63
N ASP A 254 -6.96 5.99 -16.86
CA ASP A 254 -7.09 4.90 -15.88
C ASP A 254 -6.13 5.10 -14.70
N ALA A 255 -4.87 5.50 -14.95
CA ALA A 255 -3.92 5.86 -13.90
C ALA A 255 -4.42 7.02 -13.02
N PHE A 256 -4.95 8.06 -13.65
CA PHE A 256 -5.55 9.20 -12.95
C PHE A 256 -6.76 8.78 -12.12
N THR A 257 -7.65 7.95 -12.69
CA THR A 257 -8.85 7.44 -12.00
C THR A 257 -8.46 6.64 -10.75
N VAL A 258 -7.46 5.75 -10.85
CA VAL A 258 -6.98 4.97 -9.71
C VAL A 258 -6.40 5.89 -8.64
N GLY A 259 -5.58 6.88 -9.00
CA GLY A 259 -5.02 7.83 -8.04
C GLY A 259 -6.07 8.67 -7.32
N VAL A 260 -7.09 9.17 -8.03
CA VAL A 260 -8.18 9.95 -7.44
C VAL A 260 -9.06 9.10 -6.53
N LEU A 261 -9.35 7.86 -6.91
CA LEU A 261 -10.16 6.96 -6.08
C LEU A 261 -9.40 6.52 -4.82
N ASP A 262 -8.10 6.30 -4.91
CA ASP A 262 -7.23 6.03 -3.76
C ASP A 262 -7.26 7.19 -2.76
N LEU A 263 -7.02 8.42 -3.24
CA LEU A 263 -7.14 9.64 -2.41
C LEU A 263 -8.53 9.81 -1.80
N GLY A 264 -9.57 9.52 -2.57
CA GLY A 264 -10.95 9.55 -2.06
C GLY A 264 -11.14 8.63 -0.87
N VAL A 265 -10.63 7.40 -0.94
CA VAL A 265 -10.71 6.45 0.17
C VAL A 265 -9.82 6.89 1.34
N VAL A 266 -8.65 7.45 1.09
CA VAL A 266 -7.82 8.06 2.15
C VAL A 266 -8.62 9.10 2.93
N ILE A 267 -9.28 10.03 2.25
CA ILE A 267 -10.10 11.06 2.91
C ILE A 267 -11.25 10.44 3.70
N LEU A 268 -11.94 9.43 3.16
CA LEU A 268 -12.99 8.72 3.89
C LEU A 268 -12.45 8.06 5.17
N CYS A 269 -11.27 7.44 5.13
CA CYS A 269 -10.62 6.84 6.30
C CYS A 269 -10.28 7.90 7.37
N LEU A 270 -9.73 9.04 6.95
CA LEU A 270 -9.40 10.14 7.86
C LEU A 270 -10.66 10.72 8.53
N LEU A 271 -11.71 10.96 7.74
CA LEU A 271 -13.02 11.43 8.24
C LEU A 271 -13.74 10.41 9.13
N MET A 272 -13.46 9.12 8.96
CA MET A 272 -13.95 8.09 9.86
C MET A 272 -13.22 8.09 11.20
N ILE A 273 -11.91 8.30 11.21
CA ILE A 273 -11.06 8.10 12.41
C ILE A 273 -10.96 9.38 13.24
N PHE A 274 -10.61 10.51 12.66
CA PHE A 274 -10.25 11.72 13.40
C PHE A 274 -11.41 12.37 14.15
N PRO A 275 -12.60 12.57 13.54
CA PRO A 275 -13.72 13.16 14.29
C PRO A 275 -14.10 12.32 15.50
N ALA A 276 -14.10 10.98 15.39
CA ALA A 276 -14.35 10.10 16.51
C ALA A 276 -13.24 10.15 17.57
N ALA A 277 -11.96 10.14 17.18
CA ALA A 277 -10.84 10.22 18.10
C ALA A 277 -10.89 11.53 18.94
N PHE A 278 -11.10 12.67 18.28
CA PHE A 278 -11.19 13.96 18.97
C PHE A 278 -12.46 14.09 19.83
N ALA A 279 -13.60 13.53 19.40
CA ALA A 279 -14.84 13.52 20.19
C ALA A 279 -14.68 12.83 21.55
N PHE A 280 -13.79 11.82 21.64
CA PHE A 280 -13.51 11.10 22.88
C PHE A 280 -12.17 11.50 23.53
N GLY A 281 -11.50 12.55 23.05
CA GLY A 281 -10.23 13.04 23.62
C GLY A 281 -9.07 12.06 23.46
N ILE A 282 -9.12 11.16 22.48
CA ILE A 282 -8.11 10.13 22.25
C ILE A 282 -7.16 10.60 21.15
N SER A 283 -5.85 10.63 21.44
CA SER A 283 -4.83 11.01 20.46
C SER A 283 -4.69 9.96 19.37
N PRO A 284 -4.80 10.30 18.08
CA PRO A 284 -4.63 9.37 16.98
C PRO A 284 -3.15 9.11 16.59
N SER A 285 -2.18 9.64 17.35
CA SER A 285 -0.75 9.57 17.03
C SER A 285 -0.01 8.34 17.57
N VAL A 286 -0.70 7.25 17.92
CA VAL A 286 -0.16 6.10 18.69
C VAL A 286 0.44 4.98 17.82
N GLY A 287 0.93 5.26 16.63
CA GLY A 287 1.67 4.27 15.82
C GLY A 287 0.84 3.05 15.40
N GLU A 288 1.46 1.87 15.50
CA GLU A 288 0.80 0.59 15.18
C GLU A 288 -0.39 0.29 16.10
N GLY A 289 -0.41 0.88 17.30
CA GLY A 289 -1.53 0.81 18.23
C GLY A 289 -2.82 1.47 17.74
N LEU A 290 -2.79 2.31 16.69
CA LEU A 290 -3.99 3.03 16.24
C LEU A 290 -5.16 2.11 15.98
N ILE A 291 -4.99 1.07 15.17
CA ILE A 291 -6.10 0.17 14.79
C ILE A 291 -6.35 -0.96 15.80
N PHE A 292 -5.38 -1.29 16.64
CA PHE A 292 -5.48 -2.45 17.56
C PHE A 292 -5.66 -2.06 19.03
N VAL A 293 -5.38 -0.81 19.39
CA VAL A 293 -5.53 -0.29 20.74
C VAL A 293 -6.40 0.96 20.77
N THR A 294 -6.08 1.98 19.97
CA THR A 294 -6.79 3.25 20.01
C THR A 294 -8.25 3.14 19.54
N LEU A 295 -8.48 2.52 18.38
CA LEU A 295 -9.84 2.39 17.83
C LEU A 295 -10.76 1.50 18.68
N PRO A 296 -10.35 0.35 19.24
CA PRO A 296 -11.17 -0.37 20.23
C PRO A 296 -11.61 0.51 21.40
N ASN A 297 -10.71 1.35 21.94
CA ASN A 297 -11.05 2.27 23.03
C ASN A 297 -12.06 3.34 22.60
N ILE A 298 -11.95 3.86 21.37
CA ILE A 298 -12.95 4.76 20.80
C ILE A 298 -14.29 4.05 20.69
N PHE A 299 -14.34 2.84 20.14
CA PHE A 299 -15.60 2.09 20.00
C PHE A 299 -16.21 1.77 21.36
N ASN A 300 -15.42 1.39 22.38
CA ASN A 300 -15.90 1.15 23.73
C ASN A 300 -16.53 2.40 24.38
N SER A 301 -16.12 3.58 23.99
CA SER A 301 -16.71 4.84 24.43
C SER A 301 -18.00 5.22 23.69
N MET A 302 -18.38 4.47 22.64
CA MET A 302 -19.56 4.77 21.81
C MET A 302 -20.76 3.90 22.19
N PRO A 303 -21.99 4.45 22.24
CA PRO A 303 -23.19 3.62 22.32
C PRO A 303 -23.26 2.65 21.14
N GLY A 304 -23.53 1.37 21.41
CA GLY A 304 -23.53 0.31 20.38
C GLY A 304 -22.12 -0.14 19.95
N SER A 305 -21.15 -0.09 20.85
CA SER A 305 -19.73 -0.44 20.65
C SER A 305 -19.51 -1.73 19.86
N TYR A 306 -20.32 -2.77 20.12
CA TYR A 306 -20.24 -4.04 19.39
C TYR A 306 -20.43 -3.87 17.88
N ILE A 307 -21.45 -3.13 17.46
CA ILE A 307 -21.77 -2.93 16.04
C ILE A 307 -20.62 -2.15 15.34
N TRP A 308 -20.17 -1.07 15.94
CA TRP A 308 -19.11 -0.23 15.35
C TRP A 308 -17.79 -0.96 15.25
N SER A 309 -17.41 -1.69 16.29
CA SER A 309 -16.22 -2.54 16.32
C SER A 309 -16.31 -3.64 15.26
N LEU A 310 -17.42 -4.35 15.15
CA LEU A 310 -17.63 -5.42 14.17
C LEU A 310 -17.54 -4.88 12.73
N LEU A 311 -18.28 -3.80 12.41
CA LEU A 311 -18.27 -3.20 11.07
C LEU A 311 -16.88 -2.75 10.67
N PHE A 312 -16.13 -2.12 11.59
CA PHE A 312 -14.78 -1.69 11.34
C PHE A 312 -13.84 -2.86 11.03
N TYR A 313 -13.81 -3.91 11.87
CA TYR A 313 -12.89 -5.03 11.65
C TYR A 313 -13.26 -5.92 10.47
N VAL A 314 -14.54 -6.02 10.11
CA VAL A 314 -14.95 -6.64 8.84
C VAL A 314 -14.38 -5.86 7.65
N GLY A 315 -14.56 -4.54 7.62
CA GLY A 315 -14.02 -3.68 6.56
C GLY A 315 -12.49 -3.74 6.50
N LEU A 316 -11.83 -3.63 7.65
CA LEU A 316 -10.38 -3.68 7.76
C LEU A 316 -9.80 -5.01 7.28
N ALA A 317 -10.39 -6.15 7.69
CA ALA A 317 -9.94 -7.47 7.24
C ALA A 317 -10.09 -7.64 5.72
N PHE A 318 -11.18 -7.13 5.15
CA PHE A 318 -11.41 -7.22 3.72
C PHE A 318 -10.42 -6.39 2.91
N VAL A 319 -10.18 -5.13 3.31
CA VAL A 319 -9.22 -4.28 2.59
C VAL A 319 -7.79 -4.78 2.77
N ALA A 320 -7.42 -5.25 3.95
CA ALA A 320 -6.09 -5.81 4.20
C ALA A 320 -5.84 -7.08 3.37
N PHE A 321 -6.82 -7.99 3.34
CA PHE A 321 -6.69 -9.24 2.59
C PHE A 321 -6.72 -9.03 1.08
N SER A 322 -7.56 -8.12 0.55
CA SER A 322 -7.63 -7.85 -0.89
C SER A 322 -6.30 -7.35 -1.46
N THR A 323 -5.60 -6.48 -0.73
CA THR A 323 -4.25 -6.01 -1.12
C THR A 323 -3.22 -7.13 -1.02
N ALA A 324 -3.22 -7.93 0.07
CA ALA A 324 -2.31 -9.07 0.20
C ALA A 324 -2.47 -10.04 -0.98
N ALA A 325 -3.71 -10.40 -1.34
CA ALA A 325 -4.02 -11.29 -2.46
C ALA A 325 -3.57 -10.69 -3.80
N ALA A 326 -3.75 -9.37 -4.01
CA ALA A 326 -3.31 -8.69 -5.22
C ALA A 326 -1.77 -8.71 -5.38
N VAL A 327 -1.01 -8.50 -4.29
CA VAL A 327 0.46 -8.61 -4.32
C VAL A 327 0.91 -10.06 -4.48
N MET A 328 0.20 -11.02 -3.92
CA MET A 328 0.47 -12.47 -4.14
C MET A 328 0.21 -12.87 -5.59
N GLU A 329 -0.76 -12.27 -6.29
CA GLU A 329 -0.95 -12.45 -7.73
C GLU A 329 0.27 -12.00 -8.52
N ASN A 330 0.90 -10.89 -8.14
CA ASN A 330 2.14 -10.44 -8.80
C ASN A 330 3.22 -11.53 -8.73
N LEU A 331 3.47 -12.11 -7.56
CA LEU A 331 4.44 -13.18 -7.39
C LEU A 331 4.06 -14.44 -8.19
N THR A 332 2.77 -14.77 -8.23
CA THR A 332 2.28 -15.89 -9.04
C THR A 332 2.53 -15.65 -10.53
N THR A 333 2.24 -14.45 -11.02
CA THR A 333 2.48 -14.07 -12.43
C THR A 333 3.96 -14.01 -12.75
N ILE A 334 4.78 -13.50 -11.85
CA ILE A 334 6.25 -13.49 -11.97
C ILE A 334 6.78 -14.94 -12.14
N GLY A 335 6.30 -15.88 -11.34
CA GLY A 335 6.69 -17.29 -11.45
C GLY A 335 6.30 -17.92 -12.80
N MET A 336 5.15 -17.51 -13.35
CA MET A 336 4.70 -17.95 -14.67
C MET A 336 5.57 -17.37 -15.79
N ASP A 337 5.83 -16.06 -15.76
CA ASP A 337 6.55 -15.35 -16.81
C ASP A 337 8.05 -15.66 -16.80
N LYS A 338 8.69 -15.66 -15.62
CA LYS A 338 10.15 -15.80 -15.48
C LYS A 338 10.63 -17.25 -15.57
N PHE A 339 9.86 -18.18 -15.00
CA PHE A 339 10.27 -19.58 -14.88
C PHE A 339 9.41 -20.53 -15.74
N GLY A 340 8.44 -20.01 -16.49
CA GLY A 340 7.55 -20.83 -17.32
C GLY A 340 6.64 -21.78 -16.51
N TRP A 341 6.42 -21.50 -15.21
CA TRP A 341 5.61 -22.36 -14.37
C TRP A 341 4.13 -22.27 -14.73
N THR A 342 3.40 -23.33 -14.47
CA THR A 342 1.93 -23.25 -14.46
C THR A 342 1.48 -22.40 -13.28
N ARG A 343 0.33 -21.73 -13.37
CA ARG A 343 -0.24 -20.94 -12.28
C ARG A 343 -0.29 -21.72 -10.96
N LYS A 344 -0.74 -22.98 -11.02
CA LYS A 344 -0.81 -23.87 -9.87
C LYS A 344 0.55 -24.10 -9.21
N LYS A 345 1.58 -24.41 -10.03
CA LYS A 345 2.95 -24.59 -9.54
C LYS A 345 3.49 -23.30 -8.93
N SER A 346 3.29 -22.17 -9.62
CA SER A 346 3.73 -20.87 -9.12
C SER A 346 3.09 -20.50 -7.78
N ALA A 347 1.77 -20.69 -7.64
CA ALA A 347 1.06 -20.43 -6.39
C ALA A 347 1.57 -21.32 -5.24
N LEU A 348 1.80 -22.62 -5.48
CA LEU A 348 2.31 -23.53 -4.46
C LEU A 348 3.75 -23.21 -4.03
N VAL A 349 4.64 -22.92 -4.99
CA VAL A 349 6.02 -22.52 -4.67
C VAL A 349 6.05 -21.22 -3.88
N ASN A 350 5.28 -20.21 -4.30
CA ASN A 350 5.18 -18.95 -3.58
C ASN A 350 4.53 -19.09 -2.20
N LEU A 351 3.59 -20.01 -2.02
CA LEU A 351 3.03 -20.33 -0.69
C LEU A 351 4.16 -20.75 0.26
N VAL A 352 4.99 -21.72 -0.14
CA VAL A 352 6.10 -22.19 0.69
C VAL A 352 7.12 -21.08 0.95
N LEU A 353 7.52 -20.36 -0.11
CA LEU A 353 8.48 -19.25 0.01
C LEU A 353 7.96 -18.16 0.93
N LEU A 354 6.69 -17.76 0.83
CA LEU A 354 6.11 -16.73 1.69
C LEU A 354 6.01 -17.20 3.14
N VAL A 355 5.63 -18.45 3.42
CA VAL A 355 5.65 -18.97 4.79
C VAL A 355 7.04 -18.84 5.39
N VAL A 356 8.09 -19.22 4.66
CA VAL A 356 9.47 -19.12 5.14
C VAL A 356 9.90 -17.66 5.31
N LEU A 357 9.69 -16.81 4.29
CA LEU A 357 10.15 -15.43 4.29
C LEU A 357 9.37 -14.51 5.25
N CYS A 358 8.08 -14.80 5.53
CA CYS A 358 7.30 -14.03 6.50
C CYS A 358 7.49 -14.50 7.96
N THR A 359 8.12 -15.65 8.21
CA THR A 359 8.40 -16.16 9.55
C THR A 359 9.15 -15.17 10.45
N PRO A 360 10.19 -14.44 9.95
CA PRO A 360 10.84 -13.41 10.76
C PRO A 360 9.88 -12.35 11.30
N SER A 361 8.91 -11.93 10.50
CA SER A 361 7.90 -10.95 10.92
C SER A 361 6.92 -11.51 11.94
N ALA A 362 6.57 -12.80 11.86
CA ALA A 362 5.72 -13.45 12.85
C ALA A 362 6.41 -13.56 14.21
N PHE A 363 7.73 -13.68 14.23
CA PHE A 363 8.51 -13.83 15.46
C PHE A 363 9.12 -12.54 16.01
N THR A 364 8.93 -11.43 15.35
CA THR A 364 9.56 -10.14 15.67
C THR A 364 9.18 -9.58 17.05
N ARG A 365 8.01 -9.95 17.61
CA ARG A 365 7.48 -9.46 18.90
C ARG A 365 7.43 -10.54 20.00
N ASN A 366 7.95 -11.71 19.71
CA ASN A 366 7.96 -12.86 20.63
C ASN A 366 9.32 -13.55 20.65
N ILE A 367 9.55 -14.65 19.91
CA ILE A 367 10.80 -15.41 19.95
C ILE A 367 12.02 -14.55 19.56
N TRP A 368 11.87 -13.64 18.59
CA TRP A 368 12.94 -12.77 18.09
C TRP A 368 12.82 -11.32 18.58
N ALA A 369 12.10 -11.07 19.66
CA ALA A 369 11.92 -9.71 20.20
C ALA A 369 13.26 -9.03 20.57
N GLY A 370 14.29 -9.82 20.91
CA GLY A 370 15.65 -9.32 21.17
C GLY A 370 16.47 -8.99 19.92
N ILE A 371 15.99 -9.34 18.71
CA ILE A 371 16.70 -9.02 17.46
C ILE A 371 16.22 -7.66 16.98
N THR A 372 16.94 -6.61 17.38
CA THR A 372 16.65 -5.22 17.01
C THR A 372 17.74 -4.69 16.08
N PRO A 373 17.46 -4.52 14.75
CA PRO A 373 18.41 -3.87 13.87
C PRO A 373 18.71 -2.44 14.35
N PRO A 374 19.92 -1.89 14.14
CA PRO A 374 20.26 -0.54 14.56
C PRO A 374 19.22 0.49 14.11
N THR A 375 18.80 1.37 15.03
CA THR A 375 17.78 2.43 14.79
C THR A 375 16.33 1.95 14.56
N PHE A 376 16.05 0.63 14.63
CA PHE A 376 14.70 0.10 14.49
C PHE A 376 14.24 -0.59 15.78
N PRO A 377 12.97 -0.41 16.18
CA PRO A 377 12.44 -1.03 17.38
C PRO A 377 12.31 -2.56 17.27
N HIS A 378 12.14 -3.06 16.03
CA HIS A 378 12.02 -4.49 15.74
C HIS A 378 12.18 -4.78 14.23
N LEU A 379 12.38 -6.08 13.87
CA LEU A 379 12.55 -6.51 12.47
C LEU A 379 11.42 -6.08 11.53
N GLY A 380 10.17 -6.07 11.98
CA GLY A 380 9.04 -5.64 11.15
C GLY A 380 9.16 -4.18 10.68
N SER A 381 9.63 -3.28 11.55
CA SER A 381 9.90 -1.88 11.20
C SER A 381 11.04 -1.78 10.17
N PHE A 382 12.04 -2.64 10.26
CA PHE A 382 13.13 -2.71 9.30
C PHE A 382 12.65 -3.16 7.91
N PHE A 383 11.78 -4.17 7.82
CA PHE A 383 11.18 -4.58 6.54
C PHE A 383 10.28 -3.49 5.95
N THR A 384 9.53 -2.79 6.79
CA THR A 384 8.75 -1.62 6.36
C THR A 384 9.65 -0.53 5.77
N PHE A 385 10.77 -0.22 6.42
CA PHE A 385 11.77 0.71 5.92
C PHE A 385 12.35 0.26 4.57
N LEU A 386 12.81 -0.98 4.46
CA LEU A 386 13.36 -1.51 3.20
C LEU A 386 12.36 -1.42 2.05
N THR A 387 11.09 -1.64 2.34
CA THR A 387 10.03 -1.54 1.32
C THR A 387 9.74 -0.10 0.96
N MET A 388 9.34 0.73 1.95
CA MET A 388 8.76 2.05 1.71
C MET A 388 9.78 3.14 1.43
N GLU A 389 10.95 3.05 2.09
CA GLU A 389 11.95 4.11 1.99
C GLU A 389 13.10 3.76 1.02
N ILE A 390 13.18 2.50 0.57
CA ILE A 390 14.21 2.05 -0.39
C ILE A 390 13.57 1.45 -1.65
N ALA A 391 12.89 0.30 -1.55
CA ALA A 391 12.47 -0.45 -2.74
C ALA A 391 11.46 0.31 -3.61
N LEU A 392 10.43 0.93 -3.02
CA LEU A 392 9.43 1.71 -3.77
C LEU A 392 10.05 2.93 -4.46
N PRO A 393 10.80 3.82 -3.78
CA PRO A 393 11.39 4.99 -4.44
C PRO A 393 12.45 4.62 -5.49
N VAL A 394 13.31 3.64 -5.21
CA VAL A 394 14.32 3.18 -6.18
C VAL A 394 13.65 2.59 -7.41
N GLY A 395 12.68 1.74 -7.23
CA GLY A 395 11.93 1.17 -8.36
C GLY A 395 11.15 2.21 -9.13
N ALA A 396 10.47 3.16 -8.46
CA ALA A 396 9.78 4.27 -9.11
C ALA A 396 10.75 5.08 -9.99
N LEU A 397 11.93 5.43 -9.46
CA LEU A 397 13.00 6.10 -10.21
C LEU A 397 13.40 5.30 -11.46
N LEU A 398 13.62 4.00 -11.29
CA LEU A 398 14.06 3.14 -12.39
C LEU A 398 13.00 3.01 -13.48
N TYR A 399 11.72 2.89 -13.14
CA TYR A 399 10.62 2.89 -14.11
C TYR A 399 10.55 4.21 -14.90
N VAL A 400 10.63 5.35 -14.20
CA VAL A 400 10.61 6.66 -14.86
C VAL A 400 11.82 6.84 -15.78
N VAL A 401 13.02 6.54 -15.32
CA VAL A 401 14.26 6.67 -16.12
C VAL A 401 14.23 5.71 -17.30
N TYR A 402 13.73 4.49 -17.14
CA TYR A 402 13.57 3.53 -18.22
C TYR A 402 12.64 4.05 -19.32
N CYS A 403 11.50 4.62 -18.93
CA CYS A 403 10.49 5.14 -19.87
C CYS A 403 10.91 6.44 -20.57
N THR A 404 11.83 7.22 -19.98
CA THR A 404 12.16 8.57 -20.48
C THR A 404 13.54 8.71 -21.07
N SER A 405 14.51 7.85 -20.66
CA SER A 405 15.91 7.91 -21.08
C SER A 405 16.11 7.29 -22.47
N LYS A 406 17.01 7.88 -23.26
CA LYS A 406 17.50 7.29 -24.53
C LYS A 406 18.19 5.93 -24.37
N LYS A 407 18.70 5.63 -23.19
CA LYS A 407 19.32 4.33 -22.85
C LYS A 407 18.31 3.29 -22.33
N GLY A 408 17.04 3.67 -22.16
CA GLY A 408 15.94 2.80 -21.77
C GLY A 408 14.99 2.55 -22.94
N TRP A 409 13.73 2.26 -22.62
CA TRP A 409 12.66 2.12 -23.61
C TRP A 409 12.43 3.43 -24.38
N GLY A 410 12.65 4.54 -23.72
CA GLY A 410 12.66 5.89 -24.28
C GLY A 410 11.29 6.55 -24.31
N TRP A 411 11.33 7.89 -24.33
CA TRP A 411 10.13 8.72 -24.28
C TRP A 411 9.13 8.40 -25.40
N ASP A 412 9.60 8.23 -26.63
CA ASP A 412 8.71 8.10 -27.79
C ASP A 412 7.91 6.79 -27.75
N ASN A 413 8.56 5.68 -27.32
CA ASN A 413 7.88 4.41 -27.13
C ASN A 413 6.89 4.47 -25.97
N PHE A 414 7.31 5.02 -24.83
CA PHE A 414 6.44 5.22 -23.66
C PHE A 414 5.24 6.09 -24.00
N PHE A 415 5.47 7.24 -24.64
CA PHE A 415 4.42 8.19 -25.03
C PHE A 415 3.41 7.58 -26.00
N LYS A 416 3.91 6.85 -26.99
CA LYS A 416 3.08 6.09 -27.93
C LYS A 416 2.22 5.06 -27.20
N GLU A 417 2.83 4.26 -26.33
CA GLU A 417 2.09 3.21 -25.61
C GLU A 417 1.05 3.83 -24.66
N ALA A 418 1.40 4.83 -23.86
CA ALA A 418 0.47 5.51 -22.95
C ALA A 418 -0.77 6.06 -23.66
N ASN A 419 -0.59 6.52 -24.92
CA ASN A 419 -1.65 7.10 -25.76
C ASN A 419 -2.25 6.12 -26.77
N THR A 420 -1.82 4.85 -26.77
CA THR A 420 -2.42 3.83 -27.66
C THR A 420 -3.87 3.57 -27.24
N GLY A 421 -4.76 3.56 -28.24
CA GLY A 421 -6.20 3.38 -28.09
C GLY A 421 -6.98 4.66 -28.40
N GLU A 422 -8.28 4.50 -28.56
CA GLU A 422 -9.18 5.60 -28.95
C GLU A 422 -9.90 6.21 -27.75
N GLU A 423 -10.15 5.42 -26.70
CA GLU A 423 -10.88 5.85 -25.51
C GLU A 423 -9.98 6.42 -24.42
N GLY A 424 -10.39 7.50 -23.80
CA GLY A 424 -9.72 8.10 -22.65
C GLY A 424 -8.94 9.36 -22.97
N TRP A 425 -8.25 9.90 -21.96
CA TRP A 425 -7.51 11.15 -22.07
C TRP A 425 -6.13 10.95 -22.71
N ILE A 426 -5.73 11.91 -23.51
CA ILE A 426 -4.38 11.96 -24.08
C ILE A 426 -3.40 12.39 -22.97
N PHE A 427 -2.35 11.63 -22.77
CA PHE A 427 -1.22 12.05 -21.95
C PHE A 427 -0.46 13.16 -22.67
N PRO A 428 -0.28 14.36 -22.08
CA PRO A 428 0.25 15.50 -22.80
C PRO A 428 1.76 15.42 -23.02
N ALA A 429 2.20 15.71 -24.25
CA ALA A 429 3.61 15.74 -24.62
C ALA A 429 4.43 16.81 -23.87
N SER A 430 3.78 17.88 -23.40
CA SER A 430 4.40 18.95 -22.59
C SER A 430 5.02 18.45 -21.28
N LEU A 431 4.55 17.31 -20.76
CA LEU A 431 5.10 16.70 -19.55
C LEU A 431 6.45 15.98 -19.77
N ARG A 432 6.98 15.95 -21.02
CA ARG A 432 8.26 15.30 -21.32
C ARG A 432 9.40 15.82 -20.45
N PHE A 433 9.57 17.14 -20.34
CA PHE A 433 10.63 17.75 -19.54
C PHE A 433 10.49 17.39 -18.06
N TYR A 434 9.26 17.46 -17.54
CA TYR A 434 8.94 17.09 -16.18
C TYR A 434 9.31 15.61 -15.88
N MET A 435 8.81 14.69 -16.70
CA MET A 435 9.03 13.24 -16.51
C MET A 435 10.50 12.84 -16.70
N THR A 436 11.23 13.53 -17.59
CA THR A 436 12.61 13.17 -17.92
C THR A 436 13.62 13.71 -16.91
N TYR A 437 13.37 14.88 -16.33
CA TYR A 437 14.35 15.58 -15.50
C TYR A 437 13.84 15.88 -14.09
N ILE A 438 12.68 16.55 -13.95
CA ILE A 438 12.22 17.02 -12.64
C ILE A 438 11.84 15.85 -11.74
N LEU A 439 11.01 14.94 -12.24
CA LEU A 439 10.52 13.80 -11.46
C LEU A 439 11.65 12.87 -10.98
N PRO A 440 12.61 12.42 -11.84
CA PRO A 440 13.74 11.62 -11.37
C PRO A 440 14.63 12.35 -10.35
N LEU A 441 14.93 13.63 -10.60
CA LEU A 441 15.74 14.43 -9.66
C LEU A 441 15.08 14.60 -8.31
N ALA A 442 13.76 14.84 -8.29
CA ALA A 442 13.00 14.96 -7.06
C ALA A 442 12.99 13.63 -6.27
N ILE A 443 12.77 12.50 -6.95
CA ILE A 443 12.82 11.17 -6.30
C ILE A 443 14.24 10.91 -5.73
N ILE A 444 15.29 11.18 -6.50
CA ILE A 444 16.70 11.02 -6.04
C ILE A 444 16.96 11.89 -4.82
N PHE A 445 16.59 13.18 -4.90
CA PHE A 445 16.78 14.13 -3.79
C PHE A 445 16.13 13.62 -2.50
N ILE A 446 14.85 13.24 -2.58
CA ILE A 446 14.10 12.81 -1.41
C ILE A 446 14.63 11.46 -0.88
N LEU A 447 15.03 10.53 -1.78
CA LEU A 447 15.63 9.26 -1.40
C LEU A 447 16.93 9.49 -0.61
N ILE A 448 17.88 10.27 -1.18
CA ILE A 448 19.18 10.54 -0.55
C ILE A 448 18.99 11.28 0.76
N PHE A 449 18.17 12.33 0.75
CA PHE A 449 17.93 13.15 1.92
C PHE A 449 17.31 12.36 3.07
N GLY A 450 16.34 11.48 2.78
CA GLY A 450 15.74 10.61 3.78
C GLY A 450 16.77 9.69 4.46
N GLN A 451 17.73 9.15 3.69
CA GLN A 451 18.80 8.33 4.25
C GLN A 451 19.79 9.18 5.07
N VAL A 452 20.19 10.37 4.57
CA VAL A 452 21.03 11.30 5.32
C VAL A 452 20.39 11.69 6.64
N GLN A 453 19.09 12.02 6.62
CA GLN A 453 18.37 12.38 7.83
C GLN A 453 18.36 11.23 8.84
N ARG A 454 18.06 10.00 8.41
CA ARG A 454 17.98 8.83 9.30
C ARG A 454 19.34 8.46 9.91
N TRP A 455 20.39 8.38 9.09
CA TRP A 455 21.65 7.77 9.47
C TRP A 455 22.71 8.77 9.95
N ILE A 456 22.55 10.05 9.61
CA ILE A 456 23.53 11.10 9.94
C ILE A 456 22.92 12.13 10.88
N LEU A 457 21.82 12.77 10.48
CA LEU A 457 21.27 13.92 11.22
C LEU A 457 20.52 13.52 12.48
N ALA A 458 19.67 12.48 12.42
CA ALA A 458 18.89 12.05 13.58
C ALA A 458 19.77 11.56 14.75
N PRO A 459 20.85 10.79 14.55
CA PRO A 459 21.78 10.44 15.62
C PRO A 459 22.51 11.64 16.22
N MET A 460 22.64 12.75 15.48
CA MET A 460 23.24 14.01 15.94
C MET A 460 22.24 14.93 16.66
N GLY A 461 20.94 14.50 16.77
CA GLY A 461 19.89 15.33 17.36
C GLY A 461 19.44 16.48 16.46
N ILE A 462 19.80 16.48 15.17
CA ILE A 462 19.48 17.53 14.22
C ILE A 462 18.14 17.20 13.54
N VAL A 463 17.14 18.06 13.76
CA VAL A 463 15.82 18.03 13.12
C VAL A 463 15.76 19.18 12.12
N ILE A 464 15.64 18.87 10.81
CA ILE A 464 15.59 19.90 9.73
C ILE A 464 14.25 19.82 9.02
#